data_aa137873cfa2a54c9e5e0846db22f005
#
_entry.id   aa137873cfa2a54c9e5e0846db22f005
#
_cell.length_a   1.000
_cell.length_b   1.000
_cell.length_c   1.000
_cell.angle_alpha   90.00
_cell.angle_beta   90.00
_cell.angle_gamma   90.00
#
_symmetry.space_group_name_H-M   'P 1'
#
loop_
_entity.id
_entity.type
_entity.pdbx_description
1 polymer ?
#
loop_
_entity_poly.entity_id
_entity_poly.type
_entity_poly.pdbx_seq_one_letter_code
_entity_poly.pdbx_strand_id
1 'polypeptide(L)'
;YKAAGVGVVLGIIIALSIPKQYTVTVTLSPEMSGDKSSGLASLASSFLGGGTSNSSNDALNVTLAPDIVASTPFILELFNTHVQTLNGELDTTLVTYLDEQKQPWWGYIKAIPGMAINTVKSLFTEKVDTVSMLNPFQLTEKEAAKVEGLRKAIIANVDKKTAMTTITVTLQDPKVTAIVADSVVGKLQQYIVDYRIKKAKEDCAYLEELYHERQQEYYEAQSRYAHYFDTNRNIAFQSVRAEQERLQNDMNLAYQVYSQVAQQLQVARAK
;
A
#
# COMPACT_ATOMS: atom_id res chain seq x y z
N TYR A 1 -19.30 19.40 52.09
CA TYR A 1 -20.09 18.18 51.79
C TYR A 1 -21.04 18.36 50.62
N LYS A 2 -21.77 19.50 50.46
CA LYS A 2 -22.72 19.73 49.35
C LYS A 2 -22.01 19.78 48.00
N ALA A 3 -20.84 20.42 47.91
CA ALA A 3 -20.04 20.47 46.66
C ALA A 3 -19.51 19.09 46.26
N ALA A 4 -19.10 18.26 47.22
CA ALA A 4 -18.66 16.89 46.96
C ALA A 4 -19.82 16.03 46.42
N GLY A 5 -21.03 16.16 46.96
CA GLY A 5 -22.20 15.45 46.50
C GLY A 5 -22.56 15.83 45.05
N VAL A 6 -22.52 17.12 44.70
CA VAL A 6 -22.75 17.59 43.33
C VAL A 6 -21.69 17.06 42.37
N GLY A 7 -20.41 17.02 42.76
CA GLY A 7 -19.33 16.46 41.96
C GLY A 7 -19.50 14.97 41.67
N VAL A 8 -19.94 14.19 42.65
CA VAL A 8 -20.22 12.74 42.44
C VAL A 8 -21.38 12.52 41.48
N VAL A 9 -22.48 13.27 41.62
CA VAL A 9 -23.64 13.15 40.72
C VAL A 9 -23.26 13.54 39.28
N LEU A 10 -22.53 14.63 39.10
CA LEU A 10 -22.03 15.02 37.77
C LEU A 10 -21.09 13.96 37.18
N GLY A 11 -20.18 13.39 38.00
CA GLY A 11 -19.29 12.32 37.56
C GLY A 11 -20.04 11.06 37.08
N ILE A 12 -21.09 10.66 37.78
CA ILE A 12 -21.94 9.52 37.40
C ILE A 12 -22.69 9.83 36.10
N ILE A 13 -23.24 11.02 35.92
CA ILE A 13 -23.96 11.43 34.71
C ILE A 13 -23.00 11.39 33.50
N ILE A 14 -21.78 11.90 33.65
CA ILE A 14 -20.76 11.87 32.58
C ILE A 14 -20.37 10.43 32.28
N ALA A 15 -20.11 9.59 33.28
CA ALA A 15 -19.71 8.20 33.10
C ALA A 15 -20.77 7.37 32.36
N LEU A 16 -22.05 7.57 32.68
CA LEU A 16 -23.18 6.88 32.02
C LEU A 16 -23.47 7.42 30.60
N SER A 17 -22.96 8.60 30.25
CA SER A 17 -23.16 9.25 28.96
C SER A 17 -22.17 8.77 27.90
N ILE A 18 -21.10 8.06 28.28
CA ILE A 18 -20.10 7.55 27.32
C ILE A 18 -20.70 6.33 26.58
N PRO A 19 -20.82 6.38 25.24
CA PRO A 19 -21.33 5.23 24.49
C PRO A 19 -20.35 4.06 24.60
N LYS A 20 -20.90 2.84 24.63
CA LYS A 20 -20.10 1.61 24.63
C LYS A 20 -19.32 1.51 23.32
N GLN A 21 -18.12 0.99 23.39
CA GLN A 21 -17.29 0.72 22.23
C GLN A 21 -16.93 -0.76 22.20
N TYR A 22 -16.90 -1.30 20.99
CA TYR A 22 -16.53 -2.70 20.71
C TYR A 22 -15.28 -2.68 19.83
N THR A 23 -14.33 -3.53 20.21
CA THR A 23 -13.05 -3.63 19.51
C THR A 23 -12.91 -5.02 18.91
N VAL A 24 -12.59 -5.08 17.64
CA VAL A 24 -12.23 -6.30 16.92
C VAL A 24 -10.78 -6.18 16.49
N THR A 25 -10.01 -7.24 16.75
CA THR A 25 -8.61 -7.32 16.36
C THR A 25 -8.42 -8.50 15.42
N VAL A 26 -7.84 -8.24 14.25
CA VAL A 26 -7.49 -9.24 13.25
C VAL A 26 -5.99 -9.23 13.05
N THR A 27 -5.38 -10.40 13.08
CA THR A 27 -3.94 -10.56 12.83
C THR A 27 -3.71 -11.26 11.50
N LEU A 28 -2.94 -10.61 10.62
CA LEU A 28 -2.52 -11.13 9.32
C LEU A 28 -1.09 -11.63 9.43
N SER A 29 -0.87 -12.88 9.07
CA SER A 29 0.47 -13.45 8.93
C SER A 29 1.01 -13.14 7.54
N PRO A 30 2.25 -12.63 7.40
CA PRO A 30 2.87 -12.53 6.08
C PRO A 30 3.07 -13.91 5.50
N GLU A 31 2.79 -14.08 4.21
CA GLU A 31 3.25 -15.25 3.49
C GLU A 31 4.79 -15.17 3.42
N MET A 32 5.44 -15.99 4.20
CA MET A 32 6.87 -16.22 4.01
C MET A 32 7.01 -17.02 2.71
N SER A 33 7.21 -16.32 1.60
CA SER A 33 7.65 -16.94 0.34
C SER A 33 8.88 -17.75 0.65
N GLY A 34 8.68 -19.08 0.71
CA GLY A 34 9.74 -20.02 1.07
C GLY A 34 10.96 -19.82 0.19
N ASP A 35 12.05 -19.74 0.81
CA ASP A 35 13.47 -19.51 0.46
C ASP A 35 14.04 -20.28 -0.76
N LYS A 36 13.21 -20.65 -1.73
CA LYS A 36 13.67 -21.43 -2.91
C LYS A 36 14.12 -20.61 -4.10
N SER A 37 13.90 -19.29 -4.09
CA SER A 37 14.37 -18.39 -5.16
C SER A 37 15.56 -17.49 -4.75
N SER A 38 16.02 -17.57 -3.51
CA SER A 38 17.08 -16.71 -2.97
C SER A 38 18.45 -16.93 -3.64
N GLY A 39 18.74 -18.11 -4.16
CA GLY A 39 20.02 -18.41 -4.80
C GLY A 39 20.25 -17.66 -6.12
N LEU A 40 19.21 -17.45 -6.92
CA LEU A 40 19.33 -16.78 -8.22
C LEU A 40 19.24 -15.24 -8.09
N ALA A 41 18.39 -14.76 -7.20
CA ALA A 41 18.24 -13.33 -6.95
C ALA A 41 19.47 -12.74 -6.24
N SER A 42 20.12 -13.49 -5.35
CA SER A 42 21.37 -13.07 -4.70
C SER A 42 22.56 -13.03 -5.67
N LEU A 43 22.59 -13.93 -6.65
CA LEU A 43 23.61 -13.91 -7.71
C LEU A 43 23.41 -12.71 -8.64
N ALA A 44 22.16 -12.37 -8.99
CA ALA A 44 21.86 -11.22 -9.82
C ALA A 44 22.24 -9.90 -9.16
N SER A 45 21.99 -9.76 -7.85
CA SER A 45 22.32 -8.53 -7.10
C SER A 45 23.83 -8.33 -6.91
N SER A 46 24.60 -9.41 -6.78
CA SER A 46 26.06 -9.31 -6.64
C SER A 46 26.77 -8.93 -7.94
N PHE A 47 26.17 -9.26 -9.10
CA PHE A 47 26.79 -9.02 -10.41
C PHE A 47 26.47 -7.61 -10.98
N LEU A 48 25.34 -7.01 -10.59
CA LEU A 48 24.93 -5.67 -11.04
C LEU A 48 25.56 -4.51 -10.24
N GLY A 49 26.56 -4.78 -9.38
CA GLY A 49 27.31 -3.73 -8.68
C GLY A 49 26.48 -2.85 -7.74
N GLY A 50 25.25 -3.24 -7.48
CA GLY A 50 24.35 -2.56 -6.57
C GLY A 50 24.49 -3.13 -5.17
N GLY A 51 24.85 -2.28 -4.21
CA GLY A 51 24.97 -2.65 -2.82
C GLY A 51 23.74 -3.42 -2.32
N THR A 52 23.96 -4.24 -1.31
CA THR A 52 23.03 -5.05 -0.55
C THR A 52 21.57 -4.56 -0.60
N SER A 53 20.86 -4.80 -1.68
CA SER A 53 19.43 -4.75 -1.69
C SER A 53 18.97 -6.06 -1.04
N ASN A 54 18.87 -6.00 0.29
CA ASN A 54 18.17 -6.98 1.08
C ASN A 54 16.92 -7.45 0.33
N SER A 55 16.62 -8.72 0.43
CA SER A 55 15.35 -9.37 0.12
C SER A 55 14.12 -8.74 0.80
N SER A 56 14.20 -7.44 1.05
CA SER A 56 13.23 -6.61 1.75
C SER A 56 12.11 -6.06 0.84
N ASN A 57 12.13 -6.34 -0.48
CA ASN A 57 11.08 -5.84 -1.36
C ASN A 57 9.70 -6.44 -1.03
N ASP A 58 9.66 -7.62 -0.43
CA ASP A 58 8.42 -8.22 0.04
C ASP A 58 8.05 -7.74 1.46
N ALA A 59 9.06 -7.46 2.30
CA ALA A 59 8.86 -6.88 3.62
C ALA A 59 8.39 -5.42 3.58
N LEU A 60 8.74 -4.66 2.54
CA LEU A 60 8.26 -3.28 2.34
C LEU A 60 6.73 -3.21 2.26
N ASN A 61 6.09 -4.18 1.63
CA ASN A 61 4.63 -4.19 1.50
C ASN A 61 3.91 -4.38 2.83
N VAL A 62 4.47 -5.19 3.73
CA VAL A 62 3.88 -5.44 5.06
C VAL A 62 4.11 -4.24 5.98
N THR A 63 5.29 -3.62 5.94
CA THR A 63 5.60 -2.44 6.77
C THR A 63 4.82 -1.20 6.37
N LEU A 64 4.32 -1.13 5.12
CA LEU A 64 3.47 -0.03 4.64
C LEU A 64 1.99 -0.18 5.00
N ALA A 65 1.56 -1.33 5.53
CA ALA A 65 0.16 -1.55 5.88
C ALA A 65 -0.44 -0.48 6.81
N PRO A 66 0.23 0.02 7.86
CA PRO A 66 -0.28 1.11 8.68
C PRO A 66 -0.51 2.41 7.88
N ASP A 67 0.43 2.77 7.00
CA ASP A 67 0.35 3.98 6.20
C ASP A 67 -0.77 3.90 5.15
N ILE A 68 -0.94 2.73 4.54
CA ILE A 68 -2.03 2.45 3.58
C ILE A 68 -3.37 2.60 4.29
N VAL A 69 -3.56 1.93 5.43
CA VAL A 69 -4.81 1.95 6.19
C VAL A 69 -5.15 3.35 6.72
N ALA A 70 -4.13 4.14 7.08
CA ALA A 70 -4.31 5.53 7.52
C ALA A 70 -4.51 6.53 6.37
N SER A 71 -4.32 6.12 5.12
CA SER A 71 -4.43 7.01 3.96
C SER A 71 -5.87 7.44 3.69
N THR A 72 -6.06 8.68 3.27
CA THR A 72 -7.38 9.22 2.93
C THR A 72 -8.10 8.43 1.84
N PRO A 73 -7.46 8.04 0.71
CA PRO A 73 -8.12 7.24 -0.31
C PRO A 73 -8.65 5.90 0.22
N PHE A 74 -7.86 5.20 1.02
CA PHE A 74 -8.27 3.93 1.61
C PHE A 74 -9.51 4.08 2.51
N ILE A 75 -9.53 5.11 3.36
CA ILE A 75 -10.67 5.37 4.26
C ILE A 75 -11.93 5.78 3.46
N LEU A 76 -11.79 6.56 2.39
CA LEU A 76 -12.91 6.92 1.53
C LEU A 76 -13.53 5.70 0.82
N GLU A 77 -12.72 4.73 0.44
CA GLU A 77 -13.24 3.47 -0.11
C GLU A 77 -14.05 2.67 0.89
N LEU A 78 -13.74 2.77 2.19
CA LEU A 78 -14.52 2.13 3.25
C LEU A 78 -15.89 2.78 3.45
N PHE A 79 -16.10 4.04 3.09
CA PHE A 79 -17.38 4.72 3.22
C PHE A 79 -18.53 4.02 2.51
N ASN A 80 -18.22 3.36 1.38
CA ASN A 80 -19.19 2.62 0.59
C ASN A 80 -19.45 1.18 1.12
N THR A 81 -18.76 0.79 2.19
CA THR A 81 -18.96 -0.54 2.79
C THR A 81 -20.38 -0.63 3.35
N HIS A 82 -21.08 -1.68 2.93
CA HIS A 82 -22.43 -1.98 3.44
C HIS A 82 -22.31 -2.56 4.84
N VAL A 83 -23.02 -1.97 5.78
CA VAL A 83 -22.98 -2.35 7.20
C VAL A 83 -24.40 -2.54 7.74
N GLN A 84 -24.53 -3.51 8.63
CA GLN A 84 -25.78 -3.82 9.31
C GLN A 84 -25.56 -3.84 10.83
N THR A 85 -26.40 -3.12 11.57
CA THR A 85 -26.36 -3.14 13.05
C THR A 85 -26.81 -4.48 13.60
N LEU A 86 -26.39 -4.77 14.85
CA LEU A 86 -26.78 -6.02 15.54
C LEU A 86 -28.29 -6.15 15.68
N ASN A 87 -29.00 -5.05 15.93
CA ASN A 87 -30.45 -5.03 16.09
C ASN A 87 -31.23 -5.09 14.77
N GLY A 88 -30.55 -5.01 13.61
CA GLY A 88 -31.19 -4.99 12.30
C GLY A 88 -31.94 -3.69 11.97
N GLU A 89 -31.81 -2.66 12.81
CA GLU A 89 -32.51 -1.37 12.63
C GLU A 89 -31.92 -0.54 11.50
N LEU A 90 -30.61 -0.72 11.23
CA LEU A 90 -29.86 0.00 10.19
C LEU A 90 -29.21 -1.00 9.26
N ASP A 91 -29.55 -0.91 7.98
CA ASP A 91 -28.93 -1.61 6.87
C ASP A 91 -28.54 -0.55 5.83
N THR A 92 -27.31 -0.08 5.91
CA THR A 92 -26.89 1.13 5.20
C THR A 92 -25.37 1.14 4.93
N THR A 93 -24.87 2.21 4.33
CA THR A 93 -23.43 2.39 4.12
C THR A 93 -22.73 2.87 5.40
N LEU A 94 -21.45 2.58 5.53
CA LEU A 94 -20.65 3.00 6.68
C LEU A 94 -20.71 4.52 6.89
N VAL A 95 -20.74 5.32 5.81
CA VAL A 95 -20.81 6.78 5.91
C VAL A 95 -22.09 7.24 6.59
N THR A 96 -23.23 6.62 6.31
CA THR A 96 -24.52 6.92 6.94
C THR A 96 -24.56 6.45 8.38
N TYR A 97 -24.03 5.24 8.66
CA TYR A 97 -23.89 4.75 10.03
C TYR A 97 -23.07 5.71 10.92
N LEU A 98 -21.99 6.32 10.38
CA LEU A 98 -21.19 7.30 11.13
C LEU A 98 -21.96 8.57 11.48
N ASP A 99 -22.94 8.98 10.66
CA ASP A 99 -23.81 10.11 10.95
C ASP A 99 -24.80 9.82 12.10
N GLU A 100 -25.19 8.57 12.25
CA GLU A 100 -26.16 8.14 13.27
C GLU A 100 -25.53 7.68 14.58
N GLN A 101 -24.19 7.69 14.69
CA GLN A 101 -23.51 7.33 15.91
C GLN A 101 -23.90 8.24 17.09
N LYS A 102 -24.15 7.63 18.24
CA LYS A 102 -24.46 8.34 19.47
C LYS A 102 -23.26 9.16 19.95
N GLN A 103 -23.42 10.48 19.97
CA GLN A 103 -22.42 11.34 20.56
C GLN A 103 -22.78 11.65 22.01
N PRO A 104 -21.79 11.73 22.91
CA PRO A 104 -22.05 12.13 24.31
C PRO A 104 -22.58 13.57 24.34
N TRP A 105 -23.60 13.84 25.17
CA TRP A 105 -24.29 15.14 25.23
C TRP A 105 -23.34 16.32 25.49
N TRP A 106 -22.24 16.10 26.17
CA TRP A 106 -21.22 17.15 26.38
C TRP A 106 -20.41 17.47 25.12
N GLY A 107 -20.46 16.65 24.08
CA GLY A 107 -19.97 16.96 22.75
C GLY A 107 -20.76 18.12 22.12
N TYR A 108 -22.08 18.17 22.34
CA TYR A 108 -22.92 19.30 21.90
C TYR A 108 -22.56 20.59 22.63
N ILE A 109 -22.17 20.56 23.90
CA ILE A 109 -21.75 21.73 24.66
C ILE A 109 -20.47 22.35 24.06
N LYS A 110 -19.53 21.52 23.61
CA LYS A 110 -18.32 21.98 22.91
C LYS A 110 -18.63 22.55 21.52
N ALA A 111 -19.71 22.13 20.89
CA ALA A 111 -20.14 22.58 19.57
C ALA A 111 -20.95 23.91 19.62
N ILE A 112 -21.42 24.34 20.80
CA ILE A 112 -22.23 25.57 20.97
C ILE A 112 -21.54 26.82 20.36
N PRO A 113 -20.22 27.09 20.55
CA PRO A 113 -19.57 28.23 19.94
C PRO A 113 -19.58 28.14 18.39
N GLY A 114 -19.49 26.93 17.84
CA GLY A 114 -19.54 26.68 16.38
C GLY A 114 -20.94 26.68 15.79
N MET A 115 -21.98 26.28 16.56
CA MET A 115 -23.38 26.31 16.11
C MET A 115 -23.87 27.73 15.91
N ALA A 116 -23.47 28.68 16.76
CA ALA A 116 -23.86 30.09 16.60
C ALA A 116 -23.33 30.69 15.26
N ILE A 117 -22.16 30.24 14.82
CA ILE A 117 -21.56 30.70 13.55
C ILE A 117 -22.18 29.96 12.37
N ASN A 118 -22.48 28.65 12.52
CA ASN A 118 -23.04 27.84 11.42
C ASN A 118 -24.52 28.13 11.15
N THR A 119 -25.30 28.53 12.15
CA THR A 119 -26.71 28.94 11.94
C THR A 119 -26.82 30.19 11.05
N VAL A 120 -25.85 31.09 11.13
CA VAL A 120 -25.81 32.27 10.24
C VAL A 120 -25.35 31.87 8.82
N LYS A 121 -24.41 30.88 8.70
CA LYS A 121 -23.98 30.37 7.40
C LYS A 121 -25.06 29.52 6.69
N SER A 122 -25.87 28.74 7.43
CA SER A 122 -26.92 27.90 6.83
C SER A 122 -28.07 28.65 6.23
N LEU A 123 -28.27 29.94 6.61
CA LEU A 123 -29.27 30.83 6.01
C LEU A 123 -28.84 31.34 4.62
N PHE A 124 -27.56 31.17 4.24
CA PHE A 124 -27.00 31.65 2.98
C PHE A 124 -26.45 30.55 2.07
N THR A 125 -26.56 29.28 2.46
CA THR A 125 -26.05 28.15 1.65
C THR A 125 -27.20 27.20 1.33
N GLU A 126 -27.64 27.17 0.07
CA GLU A 126 -28.55 26.14 -0.45
C GLU A 126 -27.94 24.75 -0.20
N LYS A 127 -28.78 23.85 0.30
CA LYS A 127 -28.44 22.41 0.36
C LYS A 127 -28.29 21.88 -1.06
N VAL A 128 -27.08 21.81 -1.53
CA VAL A 128 -26.75 20.98 -2.69
C VAL A 128 -26.58 19.56 -2.17
N ASP A 129 -27.66 18.79 -2.18
CA ASP A 129 -27.61 17.34 -2.09
C ASP A 129 -27.08 16.79 -3.42
N THR A 130 -25.80 17.04 -3.67
CA THR A 130 -25.11 16.38 -4.75
C THR A 130 -24.49 15.13 -4.14
N VAL A 131 -24.87 13.97 -4.65
CA VAL A 131 -24.09 12.74 -4.55
C VAL A 131 -22.79 13.01 -5.31
N SER A 132 -21.91 13.78 -4.72
CA SER A 132 -20.59 14.05 -5.28
C SER A 132 -19.78 12.79 -5.14
N MET A 133 -19.25 12.28 -6.24
CA MET A 133 -18.13 11.33 -6.20
C MET A 133 -17.14 11.87 -5.18
N LEU A 134 -16.93 11.11 -4.09
CA LEU A 134 -16.00 11.45 -3.02
C LEU A 134 -14.63 11.73 -3.63
N ASN A 135 -14.30 12.99 -3.77
CA ASN A 135 -13.03 13.40 -4.34
C ASN A 135 -12.02 13.56 -3.20
N PRO A 136 -10.95 12.74 -3.14
CA PRO A 136 -9.94 12.82 -2.08
C PRO A 136 -9.29 14.19 -1.93
N PHE A 137 -9.35 15.03 -2.97
CA PHE A 137 -8.74 16.36 -2.99
C PHE A 137 -9.71 17.50 -2.60
N GLN A 138 -11.00 17.19 -2.48
CA GLN A 138 -12.05 18.20 -2.19
C GLN A 138 -13.08 17.61 -1.21
N LEU A 139 -12.65 17.36 0.02
CA LEU A 139 -13.52 16.90 1.08
C LEU A 139 -14.24 18.08 1.73
N THR A 140 -15.53 17.92 2.01
CA THR A 140 -16.25 18.82 2.88
C THR A 140 -15.76 18.69 4.32
N GLU A 141 -15.99 19.70 5.16
CA GLU A 141 -15.60 19.67 6.58
C GLU A 141 -16.19 18.46 7.31
N LYS A 142 -17.43 18.06 6.98
CA LYS A 142 -18.08 16.88 7.57
C LYS A 142 -17.43 15.59 7.12
N GLU A 143 -17.09 15.45 5.85
CA GLU A 143 -16.39 14.28 5.31
C GLU A 143 -14.99 14.16 5.90
N ALA A 144 -14.26 15.27 5.99
CA ALA A 144 -12.94 15.30 6.61
C ALA A 144 -12.99 14.86 8.09
N ALA A 145 -14.02 15.30 8.84
CA ALA A 145 -14.23 14.86 10.21
C ALA A 145 -14.52 13.35 10.32
N LYS A 146 -15.31 12.78 9.38
CA LYS A 146 -15.57 11.34 9.32
C LYS A 146 -14.31 10.54 8.98
N VAL A 147 -13.52 11.01 8.01
CA VAL A 147 -12.23 10.41 7.65
C VAL A 147 -11.31 10.37 8.86
N GLU A 148 -11.20 11.48 9.60
CA GLU A 148 -10.36 11.54 10.79
C GLU A 148 -10.91 10.68 11.95
N GLY A 149 -12.23 10.58 12.06
CA GLY A 149 -12.89 9.67 13.02
C GLY A 149 -12.56 8.21 12.72
N LEU A 150 -12.69 7.76 11.47
CA LEU A 150 -12.34 6.39 11.06
C LEU A 150 -10.84 6.12 11.17
N ARG A 151 -9.99 7.09 10.82
CA ARG A 151 -8.53 6.95 11.00
C ARG A 151 -8.14 6.67 12.45
N LYS A 152 -8.86 7.24 13.41
CA LYS A 152 -8.66 6.96 14.85
C LYS A 152 -9.28 5.65 15.28
N ALA A 153 -10.38 5.24 14.64
CA ALA A 153 -11.10 4.01 14.94
C ALA A 153 -10.41 2.77 14.37
N ILE A 154 -9.64 2.91 13.28
CA ILE A 154 -8.96 1.84 12.57
C ILE A 154 -7.46 2.02 12.72
N ILE A 155 -6.82 1.12 13.45
CA ILE A 155 -5.38 1.17 13.71
C ILE A 155 -4.76 -0.11 13.17
N ALA A 156 -3.78 0.03 12.27
CA ALA A 156 -2.94 -1.07 11.83
C ALA A 156 -1.55 -0.94 12.47
N ASN A 157 -1.01 -2.04 12.94
CA ASN A 157 0.32 -2.10 13.52
C ASN A 157 1.06 -3.33 13.00
N VAL A 158 2.36 -3.19 12.74
CA VAL A 158 3.22 -4.27 12.26
C VAL A 158 4.27 -4.59 13.32
N ASP A 159 4.30 -5.83 13.75
CA ASP A 159 5.38 -6.31 14.61
C ASP A 159 6.65 -6.52 13.78
N LYS A 160 7.69 -5.73 14.07
CA LYS A 160 8.98 -5.77 13.37
C LYS A 160 9.73 -7.10 13.51
N LYS A 161 9.40 -7.92 14.53
CA LYS A 161 10.08 -9.20 14.75
C LYS A 161 9.42 -10.33 13.99
N THR A 162 8.09 -10.36 13.96
CA THR A 162 7.30 -11.42 13.35
C THR A 162 6.78 -11.05 11.97
N ALA A 163 6.88 -9.76 11.59
CA ALA A 163 6.25 -9.17 10.41
C ALA A 163 4.72 -9.36 10.36
N MET A 164 4.10 -9.74 11.47
CA MET A 164 2.65 -9.88 11.58
C MET A 164 1.99 -8.51 11.59
N THR A 165 0.94 -8.34 10.81
CA THR A 165 0.13 -7.11 10.79
C THR A 165 -1.11 -7.31 11.64
N THR A 166 -1.28 -6.49 12.66
CA THR A 166 -2.45 -6.47 13.53
C THR A 166 -3.31 -5.26 13.19
N ILE A 167 -4.57 -5.50 12.79
CA ILE A 167 -5.57 -4.49 12.49
C ILE A 167 -6.57 -4.48 13.63
N THR A 168 -6.76 -3.32 14.24
CA THR A 168 -7.71 -3.09 15.35
C THR A 168 -8.75 -2.09 14.89
N VAL A 169 -10.02 -2.46 14.97
CA VAL A 169 -11.17 -1.60 14.64
C VAL A 169 -12.04 -1.43 15.89
N THR A 170 -12.39 -0.19 16.20
CA THR A 170 -13.18 0.16 17.38
C THR A 170 -14.37 1.05 17.00
N LEU A 171 -15.61 0.51 17.12
CA LEU A 171 -16.86 1.21 16.81
C LEU A 171 -17.91 0.96 17.90
N GLN A 172 -19.09 1.58 17.77
CA GLN A 172 -20.16 1.50 18.79
C GLN A 172 -21.06 0.28 18.65
N ASP A 173 -21.09 -0.41 17.50
CA ASP A 173 -21.87 -1.62 17.27
C ASP A 173 -20.95 -2.81 16.99
N PRO A 174 -21.14 -3.96 17.66
CA PRO A 174 -20.24 -5.12 17.51
C PRO A 174 -20.30 -5.74 16.12
N LYS A 175 -21.49 -5.78 15.49
CA LYS A 175 -21.67 -6.36 14.15
C LYS A 175 -21.03 -5.46 13.09
N VAL A 176 -21.27 -4.15 13.17
CA VAL A 176 -20.64 -3.17 12.29
C VAL A 176 -19.13 -3.21 12.45
N THR A 177 -18.62 -3.30 13.68
CA THR A 177 -17.17 -3.39 13.95
C THR A 177 -16.55 -4.61 13.25
N ALA A 178 -17.22 -5.76 13.31
CA ALA A 178 -16.76 -6.99 12.66
C ALA A 178 -16.78 -6.87 11.13
N ILE A 179 -17.87 -6.32 10.54
CA ILE A 179 -17.99 -6.12 9.08
C ILE A 179 -16.93 -5.15 8.58
N VAL A 180 -16.71 -4.05 9.31
CA VAL A 180 -15.67 -3.07 8.94
C VAL A 180 -14.28 -3.68 9.06
N ALA A 181 -14.00 -4.45 10.11
CA ALA A 181 -12.72 -5.13 10.26
C ALA A 181 -12.43 -6.10 9.09
N ASP A 182 -13.42 -6.90 8.69
CA ASP A 182 -13.32 -7.78 7.53
C ASP A 182 -13.10 -7.00 6.22
N SER A 183 -13.85 -5.91 6.03
CA SER A 183 -13.70 -5.04 4.86
C SER A 183 -12.33 -4.36 4.79
N VAL A 184 -11.78 -3.94 5.93
CA VAL A 184 -10.41 -3.36 6.00
C VAL A 184 -9.39 -4.41 5.60
N VAL A 185 -9.51 -5.63 6.11
CA VAL A 185 -8.62 -6.75 5.77
C VAL A 185 -8.68 -7.07 4.28
N GLY A 186 -9.90 -7.26 3.74
CA GLY A 186 -10.09 -7.59 2.33
C GLY A 186 -9.56 -6.50 1.38
N LYS A 187 -9.86 -5.23 1.68
CA LYS A 187 -9.34 -4.10 0.89
C LYS A 187 -7.82 -3.96 0.99
N LEU A 188 -7.24 -4.15 2.16
CA LEU A 188 -5.78 -4.10 2.32
C LEU A 188 -5.11 -5.23 1.54
N GLN A 189 -5.65 -6.45 1.59
CA GLN A 189 -5.14 -7.57 0.80
C GLN A 189 -5.23 -7.28 -0.70
N GLN A 190 -6.37 -6.77 -1.17
CA GLN A 190 -6.54 -6.40 -2.58
C GLN A 190 -5.54 -5.31 -2.99
N TYR A 191 -5.37 -4.27 -2.18
CA TYR A 191 -4.41 -3.20 -2.45
C TYR A 191 -2.98 -3.71 -2.58
N ILE A 192 -2.57 -4.62 -1.70
CA ILE A 192 -1.24 -5.24 -1.73
C ILE A 192 -1.07 -6.10 -2.99
N VAL A 193 -2.08 -6.90 -3.36
CA VAL A 193 -2.06 -7.73 -4.57
C VAL A 193 -1.97 -6.86 -5.83
N ASP A 194 -2.80 -5.82 -5.93
CA ASP A 194 -2.81 -4.91 -7.09
C ASP A 194 -1.47 -4.17 -7.23
N TYR A 195 -0.89 -3.74 -6.11
CA TYR A 195 0.44 -3.14 -6.10
C TYR A 195 1.51 -4.11 -6.59
N ARG A 196 1.50 -5.37 -6.12
CA ARG A 196 2.45 -6.41 -6.55
C ARG A 196 2.33 -6.70 -8.03
N ILE A 197 1.10 -6.86 -8.53
CA ILE A 197 0.84 -7.10 -9.95
C ILE A 197 1.34 -5.92 -10.79
N LYS A 198 1.04 -4.69 -10.39
CA LYS A 198 1.51 -3.49 -11.08
C LYS A 198 3.04 -3.45 -11.12
N LYS A 199 3.68 -3.65 -9.97
CA LYS A 199 5.14 -3.66 -9.86
C LYS A 199 5.78 -4.77 -10.71
N ALA A 200 5.24 -5.98 -10.67
CA ALA A 200 5.74 -7.09 -11.48
C ALA A 200 5.63 -6.80 -12.98
N LYS A 201 4.53 -6.16 -13.43
CA LYS A 201 4.37 -5.72 -14.82
C LYS A 201 5.39 -4.66 -15.23
N GLU A 202 5.66 -3.68 -14.36
CA GLU A 202 6.65 -2.63 -14.59
C GLU A 202 8.06 -3.23 -14.67
N ASP A 203 8.42 -4.14 -13.76
CA ASP A 203 9.70 -4.83 -13.74
C ASP A 203 9.88 -5.72 -15.00
N CYS A 204 8.81 -6.40 -15.43
CA CYS A 204 8.82 -7.21 -16.65
C CYS A 204 9.04 -6.34 -17.90
N ALA A 205 8.32 -5.22 -18.02
CA ALA A 205 8.48 -4.30 -19.14
C ALA A 205 9.90 -3.71 -19.21
N TYR A 206 10.46 -3.32 -18.07
CA TYR A 206 11.85 -2.85 -17.97
C TYR A 206 12.86 -3.92 -18.42
N LEU A 207 12.66 -5.17 -17.97
CA LEU A 207 13.54 -6.28 -18.36
C LEU A 207 13.40 -6.65 -19.84
N GLU A 208 12.21 -6.46 -20.44
CA GLU A 208 12.02 -6.65 -21.90
C GLU A 208 12.79 -5.62 -22.69
N GLU A 209 12.73 -4.34 -22.31
CA GLU A 209 13.50 -3.27 -22.94
C GLU A 209 15.01 -3.53 -22.82
N LEU A 210 15.47 -3.85 -21.59
CA LEU A 210 16.87 -4.16 -21.34
C LEU A 210 17.36 -5.39 -22.12
N TYR A 211 16.51 -6.42 -22.28
CA TYR A 211 16.82 -7.60 -23.07
C TYR A 211 17.08 -7.24 -24.54
N HIS A 212 16.24 -6.42 -25.13
CA HIS A 212 16.41 -5.98 -26.52
C HIS A 212 17.67 -5.13 -26.70
N GLU A 213 17.97 -4.24 -25.77
CA GLU A 213 19.18 -3.43 -25.75
C GLU A 213 20.44 -4.33 -25.70
N ARG A 214 20.50 -5.26 -24.76
CA ARG A 214 21.64 -6.16 -24.60
C ARG A 214 21.78 -7.15 -25.76
N GLN A 215 20.68 -7.57 -26.35
CA GLN A 215 20.68 -8.38 -27.56
C GLN A 215 21.32 -7.64 -28.74
N GLN A 216 20.98 -6.37 -28.93
CA GLN A 216 21.57 -5.53 -29.98
C GLN A 216 23.06 -5.33 -29.73
N GLU A 217 23.49 -5.00 -28.52
CA GLU A 217 24.90 -4.87 -28.16
C GLU A 217 25.71 -6.14 -28.48
N TYR A 218 25.16 -7.30 -28.15
CA TYR A 218 25.78 -8.58 -28.47
C TYR A 218 25.93 -8.77 -29.98
N TYR A 219 24.89 -8.51 -30.78
CA TYR A 219 24.96 -8.64 -32.23
C TYR A 219 25.94 -7.65 -32.86
N GLU A 220 26.03 -6.44 -32.35
CA GLU A 220 27.02 -5.47 -32.80
C GLU A 220 28.45 -5.92 -32.45
N ALA A 221 28.69 -6.41 -31.25
CA ALA A 221 29.98 -6.96 -30.86
C ALA A 221 30.38 -8.19 -31.69
N GLN A 222 29.42 -9.08 -31.96
CA GLN A 222 29.60 -10.23 -32.84
C GLN A 222 29.96 -9.82 -34.26
N SER A 223 29.25 -8.84 -34.81
CA SER A 223 29.51 -8.31 -36.16
C SER A 223 30.88 -7.67 -36.28
N ARG A 224 31.30 -6.88 -35.25
CA ARG A 224 32.64 -6.28 -35.20
C ARG A 224 33.75 -7.34 -35.17
N TYR A 225 33.58 -8.36 -34.32
CA TYR A 225 34.52 -9.48 -34.25
C TYR A 225 34.61 -10.24 -35.59
N ALA A 226 33.48 -10.60 -36.15
CA ALA A 226 33.44 -11.34 -37.43
C ALA A 226 34.08 -10.56 -38.58
N HIS A 227 33.72 -9.27 -38.72
CA HIS A 227 34.31 -8.40 -39.75
C HIS A 227 35.82 -8.26 -39.61
N TYR A 228 36.30 -8.05 -38.37
CA TYR A 228 37.75 -7.96 -38.12
C TYR A 228 38.47 -9.26 -38.42
N PHE A 229 37.90 -10.41 -38.02
CA PHE A 229 38.45 -11.74 -38.27
C PHE A 229 38.57 -12.02 -39.78
N ASP A 230 37.51 -11.76 -40.56
CA ASP A 230 37.49 -12.01 -41.97
C ASP A 230 38.49 -11.12 -42.77
N THR A 231 38.60 -9.84 -42.34
CA THR A 231 39.50 -8.89 -42.99
C THR A 231 40.99 -9.21 -42.74
N ASN A 232 41.31 -9.76 -41.57
CA ASN A 232 42.70 -9.98 -41.12
C ASN A 232 43.14 -11.45 -41.11
N ARG A 233 42.39 -12.35 -41.76
CA ARG A 233 42.56 -13.80 -41.70
C ARG A 233 43.97 -14.30 -42.01
N ASN A 234 44.69 -13.62 -42.88
CA ASN A 234 46.02 -14.02 -43.37
C ASN A 234 47.15 -13.21 -42.72
N ILE A 235 46.90 -12.33 -41.75
CA ILE A 235 47.88 -11.43 -41.15
C ILE A 235 48.38 -12.04 -39.83
N ALA A 236 49.69 -12.33 -39.77
CA ALA A 236 50.31 -12.97 -38.59
C ALA A 236 50.92 -11.99 -37.55
N PHE A 237 50.63 -10.69 -37.64
CA PHE A 237 51.17 -9.70 -36.70
C PHE A 237 50.60 -9.85 -35.30
N GLN A 238 51.46 -9.68 -34.29
CA GLN A 238 51.06 -9.77 -32.85
C GLN A 238 49.98 -8.75 -32.48
N SER A 239 50.00 -7.56 -33.07
CA SER A 239 48.97 -6.52 -32.86
C SER A 239 47.60 -6.93 -33.37
N VAL A 240 47.56 -7.64 -34.49
CA VAL A 240 46.30 -8.13 -35.06
C VAL A 240 45.66 -9.23 -34.16
N ARG A 241 46.50 -10.12 -33.62
CA ARG A 241 46.04 -11.14 -32.67
C ARG A 241 45.54 -10.53 -31.38
N ALA A 242 46.22 -9.52 -30.82
CA ALA A 242 45.79 -8.86 -29.60
C ALA A 242 44.44 -8.15 -29.80
N GLU A 243 44.22 -7.49 -30.92
CA GLU A 243 42.96 -6.83 -31.22
C GLU A 243 41.83 -7.84 -31.47
N GLN A 244 42.14 -8.96 -32.13
CA GLN A 244 41.15 -10.06 -32.30
C GLN A 244 40.74 -10.63 -30.95
N GLU A 245 41.68 -10.88 -30.05
CA GLU A 245 41.41 -11.36 -28.70
C GLU A 245 40.58 -10.36 -27.91
N ARG A 246 40.87 -9.06 -28.03
CA ARG A 246 40.08 -8.00 -27.39
C ARG A 246 38.61 -8.01 -27.89
N LEU A 247 38.39 -8.04 -29.19
CA LEU A 247 37.06 -8.08 -29.79
C LEU A 247 36.29 -9.36 -29.44
N GLN A 248 37.00 -10.50 -29.36
CA GLN A 248 36.42 -11.75 -28.89
C GLN A 248 35.98 -11.68 -27.43
N ASN A 249 36.80 -11.06 -26.58
CA ASN A 249 36.44 -10.85 -25.17
C ASN A 249 35.27 -9.89 -25.02
N ASP A 250 35.21 -8.82 -25.78
CA ASP A 250 34.08 -7.88 -25.82
C ASP A 250 32.78 -8.59 -26.23
N MET A 251 32.81 -9.43 -27.28
CA MET A 251 31.69 -10.24 -27.71
C MET A 251 31.24 -11.24 -26.63
N ASN A 252 32.21 -11.93 -25.98
CA ASN A 252 31.91 -12.89 -24.93
C ASN A 252 31.27 -12.21 -23.71
N LEU A 253 31.76 -11.02 -23.33
CA LEU A 253 31.17 -10.21 -22.26
C LEU A 253 29.74 -9.79 -22.59
N ALA A 254 29.52 -9.27 -23.80
CA ALA A 254 28.19 -8.88 -24.27
C ALA A 254 27.22 -10.08 -24.27
N TYR A 255 27.67 -11.25 -24.68
CA TYR A 255 26.89 -12.50 -24.63
C TYR A 255 26.53 -12.91 -23.20
N GLN A 256 27.47 -12.81 -22.26
CA GLN A 256 27.21 -13.14 -20.86
C GLN A 256 26.15 -12.22 -20.27
N VAL A 257 26.24 -10.91 -20.50
CA VAL A 257 25.27 -9.94 -20.03
C VAL A 257 23.89 -10.19 -20.65
N TYR A 258 23.84 -10.37 -21.97
CA TYR A 258 22.61 -10.72 -22.69
C TYR A 258 21.94 -11.99 -22.14
N SER A 259 22.72 -13.04 -21.94
CA SER A 259 22.23 -14.33 -21.40
C SER A 259 21.68 -14.18 -19.99
N GLN A 260 22.33 -13.36 -19.15
CA GLN A 260 21.90 -13.12 -17.79
C GLN A 260 20.58 -12.34 -17.75
N VAL A 261 20.43 -11.30 -18.58
CA VAL A 261 19.18 -10.53 -18.68
C VAL A 261 18.04 -11.41 -19.22
N ALA A 262 18.34 -12.28 -20.21
CA ALA A 262 17.38 -13.27 -20.72
C ALA A 262 16.84 -14.19 -19.61
N GLN A 263 17.72 -14.67 -18.74
CA GLN A 263 17.30 -15.49 -17.60
C GLN A 263 16.46 -14.72 -16.59
N GLN A 264 16.83 -13.46 -16.29
CA GLN A 264 16.05 -12.61 -15.38
C GLN A 264 14.65 -12.32 -15.93
N LEU A 265 14.55 -12.06 -17.24
CA LEU A 265 13.26 -11.85 -17.91
C LEU A 265 12.37 -13.09 -17.84
N GLN A 266 12.93 -14.29 -18.01
CA GLN A 266 12.17 -15.53 -17.86
C GLN A 266 11.64 -15.71 -16.44
N VAL A 267 12.45 -15.38 -15.42
CA VAL A 267 12.03 -15.42 -14.01
C VAL A 267 10.94 -14.37 -13.73
N ALA A 268 11.07 -13.17 -14.28
CA ALA A 268 10.06 -12.11 -14.09
C ALA A 268 8.71 -12.48 -14.74
N ARG A 269 8.73 -13.11 -15.92
CA ARG A 269 7.52 -13.59 -16.61
C ARG A 269 6.83 -14.77 -15.91
N ALA A 270 7.56 -15.50 -15.07
CA ALA A 270 7.04 -16.66 -14.35
C ALA A 270 6.43 -16.32 -12.98
N LYS A 271 6.56 -15.05 -12.52
CA LYS A 271 5.98 -14.53 -11.26
C LYS A 271 4.57 -13.99 -11.47
#